data_75202ed3dc29ad0f2b6ed576d74118b6
#
_entry.id   75202ed3dc29ad0f2b6ed576d74118b6
#
_cell.length_a   1.000
_cell.length_b   1.000
_cell.length_c   1.000
_cell.angle_alpha   90.00
_cell.angle_beta   90.00
_cell.angle_gamma   90.00
#
_symmetry.space_group_name_H-M   'P 1'
#
loop_
_entity.id
_entity.type
_entity.pdbx_description
1 polymer ?
#
loop_
_entity_poly.entity_id
_entity_poly.type
_entity_poly.pdbx_seq_one_letter_code
_entity_poly.pdbx_strand_id
1 'polypeptide(L)'
;LHDWDALANEWNEDELKDWGVDLPVDWDEESKEEKEAEAQIKLQEKFIVPPFSILDTRQGYWQDRKRYWKTLIQDEGETREGALSEAKLMTDINNGVSLLDPVLAELANKWFGLPTCKTFDPFAGDSVFGYVSDYLGNTFTGVELRQEQTDLNNERLKGSKSKYICDDGQNVLSHIEENSQDLLFSCPPYFDLEVYSDLKNDASNQKEYKDFLQILDNAFSGAIKCLKDNRFAVIT
;
A
#
# COMPACT_ATOMS: atom_id res chain seq x y z
N LEU A 1 -2.56 1.74 -26.19
CA LEU A 1 -3.80 0.96 -26.09
C LEU A 1 -3.38 -0.47 -26.36
N HIS A 2 -3.20 -1.26 -25.29
CA HIS A 2 -3.11 -2.71 -25.43
C HIS A 2 -4.55 -3.21 -25.53
N ASP A 3 -4.82 -3.87 -26.63
CA ASP A 3 -6.09 -4.50 -26.93
C ASP A 3 -6.18 -5.76 -26.06
N TRP A 4 -6.97 -5.70 -25.00
CA TRP A 4 -7.18 -6.81 -24.08
C TRP A 4 -7.81 -8.02 -24.77
N ASP A 5 -8.63 -7.77 -25.80
CA ASP A 5 -9.23 -8.78 -26.62
C ASP A 5 -8.16 -9.53 -27.43
N ALA A 6 -7.11 -8.82 -27.88
CA ALA A 6 -5.98 -9.46 -28.56
C ALA A 6 -5.15 -10.34 -27.63
N LEU A 7 -4.94 -9.93 -26.37
CA LEU A 7 -4.19 -10.73 -25.38
C LEU A 7 -4.95 -11.98 -24.94
N ALA A 8 -6.27 -11.88 -24.76
CA ALA A 8 -7.13 -13.03 -24.46
C ALA A 8 -7.26 -14.00 -25.65
N ASN A 9 -7.07 -13.49 -26.88
CA ASN A 9 -7.12 -14.28 -28.10
C ASN A 9 -5.78 -14.89 -28.52
N GLU A 10 -4.65 -14.40 -27.97
CA GLU A 10 -3.30 -14.89 -28.30
C GLU A 10 -2.81 -16.05 -27.39
N TRP A 11 -3.48 -16.28 -26.25
CA TRP A 11 -3.09 -17.31 -25.28
C TRP A 11 -4.06 -18.48 -25.33
N ASN A 12 -3.53 -19.69 -25.52
CA ASN A 12 -4.36 -20.88 -25.53
C ASN A 12 -4.64 -21.43 -24.13
N GLU A 13 -5.67 -22.27 -24.02
CA GLU A 13 -6.15 -22.85 -22.77
C GLU A 13 -5.06 -23.61 -21.98
N ASP A 14 -4.14 -24.27 -22.68
CA ASP A 14 -3.09 -25.09 -22.07
C ASP A 14 -2.01 -24.21 -21.42
N GLU A 15 -1.66 -23.06 -22.02
CA GLU A 15 -0.70 -22.10 -21.48
C GLU A 15 -1.24 -21.42 -20.22
N LEU A 16 -2.52 -21.09 -20.20
CA LEU A 16 -3.18 -20.49 -19.03
C LEU A 16 -3.31 -21.49 -17.88
N LYS A 17 -3.53 -22.76 -18.16
CA LYS A 17 -3.55 -23.86 -17.17
C LYS A 17 -2.16 -24.12 -16.58
N ASP A 18 -1.09 -24.08 -17.37
CA ASP A 18 0.29 -24.24 -16.92
C ASP A 18 0.70 -23.11 -15.95
N TRP A 19 0.07 -21.96 -16.06
CA TRP A 19 0.29 -20.83 -15.16
C TRP A 19 -0.61 -20.86 -13.92
N GLY A 20 -1.38 -21.94 -13.73
CA GLY A 20 -2.24 -22.13 -12.56
C GLY A 20 -3.50 -21.26 -12.57
N VAL A 21 -3.95 -20.86 -13.75
CA VAL A 21 -5.24 -20.19 -13.93
C VAL A 21 -6.32 -21.25 -14.06
N ASP A 22 -7.25 -21.31 -13.09
CA ASP A 22 -8.43 -22.16 -13.17
C ASP A 22 -9.38 -21.64 -14.27
N LEU A 23 -9.42 -22.34 -15.38
CA LEU A 23 -10.37 -22.07 -16.46
C LEU A 23 -11.65 -22.89 -16.25
N PRO A 24 -12.85 -22.35 -16.58
CA PRO A 24 -14.08 -23.10 -16.51
C PRO A 24 -14.06 -24.32 -17.46
N VAL A 25 -14.57 -25.46 -16.98
CA VAL A 25 -14.40 -26.78 -17.63
C VAL A 25 -15.31 -27.01 -18.85
N ASP A 26 -16.38 -26.22 -19.02
CA ASP A 26 -17.36 -26.41 -20.11
C ASP A 26 -17.47 -25.18 -21.01
N TRP A 27 -16.91 -25.29 -22.22
CA TRP A 27 -16.98 -24.29 -23.27
C TRP A 27 -18.04 -24.70 -24.32
N ASP A 28 -19.28 -24.28 -24.12
CA ASP A 28 -20.27 -24.25 -25.20
C ASP A 28 -20.14 -22.97 -26.01
N GLU A 29 -20.16 -23.06 -27.34
CA GLU A 29 -19.86 -21.96 -28.26
C GLU A 29 -20.75 -20.72 -28.08
N GLU A 30 -21.98 -20.86 -27.60
CA GLU A 30 -22.92 -19.73 -27.37
C GLU A 30 -22.58 -18.88 -26.14
N SER A 31 -21.73 -19.40 -25.23
CA SER A 31 -21.35 -18.69 -23.99
C SER A 31 -19.91 -18.15 -24.01
N LYS A 32 -19.23 -18.21 -25.14
CA LYS A 32 -17.80 -17.89 -25.23
C LYS A 32 -17.52 -16.44 -24.86
N GLU A 33 -18.28 -15.50 -25.43
CA GLU A 33 -18.14 -14.07 -25.13
C GLU A 33 -18.52 -13.73 -23.67
N GLU A 34 -19.58 -14.37 -23.12
CA GLU A 34 -19.95 -14.17 -21.71
C GLU A 34 -18.94 -14.79 -20.75
N LYS A 35 -18.40 -15.97 -21.06
CA LYS A 35 -17.35 -16.64 -20.28
C LYS A 35 -16.01 -15.90 -20.36
N GLU A 36 -15.66 -15.35 -21.52
CA GLU A 36 -14.48 -14.50 -21.69
C GLU A 36 -14.63 -13.20 -20.90
N ALA A 37 -15.80 -12.55 -20.93
CA ALA A 37 -16.08 -11.38 -20.12
C ALA A 37 -16.05 -11.68 -18.61
N GLU A 38 -16.63 -12.81 -18.17
CA GLU A 38 -16.54 -13.25 -16.76
C GLU A 38 -15.13 -13.62 -16.34
N ALA A 39 -14.34 -14.24 -17.21
CA ALA A 39 -12.94 -14.56 -16.92
C ALA A 39 -12.09 -13.30 -16.83
N GLN A 40 -12.31 -12.31 -17.69
CA GLN A 40 -11.66 -11.00 -17.62
C GLN A 40 -12.02 -10.25 -16.33
N ILE A 41 -13.31 -10.27 -15.92
CA ILE A 41 -13.75 -9.68 -14.66
C ILE A 41 -13.07 -10.38 -13.49
N LYS A 42 -13.01 -11.72 -13.46
CA LYS A 42 -12.35 -12.50 -12.41
C LYS A 42 -10.84 -12.23 -12.34
N LEU A 43 -10.18 -12.10 -13.49
CA LEU A 43 -8.76 -11.73 -13.53
C LEU A 43 -8.53 -10.30 -13.05
N GLN A 44 -9.36 -9.35 -13.46
CA GLN A 44 -9.30 -7.97 -12.98
C GLN A 44 -9.60 -7.87 -11.48
N GLU A 45 -10.57 -8.63 -10.97
CA GLU A 45 -10.86 -8.71 -9.55
C GLU A 45 -9.70 -9.31 -8.74
N LYS A 46 -9.04 -10.34 -9.28
CA LYS A 46 -7.93 -11.01 -8.62
C LYS A 46 -6.63 -10.21 -8.65
N PHE A 47 -6.31 -9.60 -9.77
CA PHE A 47 -5.04 -8.89 -9.96
C PHE A 47 -5.17 -7.37 -9.89
N ILE A 48 -6.39 -6.81 -10.04
CA ILE A 48 -6.69 -5.36 -10.13
C ILE A 48 -6.01 -4.72 -11.35
N VAL A 49 -4.78 -5.08 -11.56
CA VAL A 49 -3.95 -4.73 -12.72
C VAL A 49 -3.32 -6.01 -13.26
N PRO A 50 -3.09 -6.08 -14.56
CA PRO A 50 -2.32 -7.17 -15.15
C PRO A 50 -0.93 -7.30 -14.50
N PRO A 51 -0.37 -8.51 -14.38
CA PRO A 51 0.92 -8.77 -13.77
C PRO A 51 2.08 -8.32 -14.69
N PHE A 52 2.11 -7.03 -15.03
CA PHE A 52 3.19 -6.44 -15.81
C PHE A 52 4.30 -5.94 -14.89
N SER A 53 5.51 -5.85 -15.42
CA SER A 53 6.68 -5.29 -14.74
C SER A 53 6.57 -3.76 -14.53
N ILE A 54 5.62 -3.08 -15.18
CA ILE A 54 5.40 -1.65 -15.08
C ILE A 54 3.93 -1.39 -14.74
N LEU A 55 3.70 -0.70 -13.60
CA LEU A 55 2.40 -0.20 -13.21
C LEU A 55 2.26 1.24 -13.73
N ASP A 56 1.49 1.43 -14.80
CA ASP A 56 1.25 2.77 -15.35
C ASP A 56 0.06 3.44 -14.65
N THR A 57 0.36 4.33 -13.72
CA THR A 57 -0.64 5.08 -12.93
C THR A 57 -1.50 6.04 -13.77
N ARG A 58 -1.16 6.26 -15.04
CA ARG A 58 -1.93 7.12 -15.96
C ARG A 58 -3.08 6.38 -16.64
N GLN A 59 -3.11 5.06 -16.57
CA GLN A 59 -4.16 4.24 -17.17
C GLN A 59 -5.53 4.51 -16.56
N GLY A 60 -6.58 4.39 -17.38
CA GLY A 60 -7.95 4.70 -16.96
C GLY A 60 -8.39 3.88 -15.74
N TYR A 61 -8.12 2.56 -15.76
CA TYR A 61 -8.48 1.68 -14.64
C TYR A 61 -7.79 2.06 -13.33
N TRP A 62 -6.52 2.52 -13.36
CA TRP A 62 -5.82 3.00 -12.17
C TRP A 62 -6.46 4.26 -11.63
N GLN A 63 -6.75 5.22 -12.51
CA GLN A 63 -7.37 6.48 -12.14
C GLN A 63 -8.80 6.28 -11.61
N ASP A 64 -9.57 5.36 -12.18
CA ASP A 64 -10.91 4.99 -11.69
C ASP A 64 -10.85 4.39 -10.30
N ARG A 65 -9.91 3.47 -10.08
CA ARG A 65 -9.69 2.85 -8.78
C ARG A 65 -9.22 3.85 -7.73
N LYS A 66 -8.33 4.74 -8.11
CA LYS A 66 -7.86 5.83 -7.24
C LYS A 66 -8.99 6.76 -6.83
N ARG A 67 -9.88 7.14 -7.78
CA ARG A 67 -11.08 7.93 -7.47
C ARG A 67 -12.01 7.21 -6.52
N TYR A 68 -12.24 5.93 -6.74
CA TYR A 68 -13.05 5.11 -5.83
C TYR A 68 -12.50 5.12 -4.40
N TRP A 69 -11.20 4.85 -4.22
CA TRP A 69 -10.56 4.90 -2.90
C TRP A 69 -10.64 6.28 -2.25
N LYS A 70 -10.44 7.35 -3.01
CA LYS A 70 -10.55 8.71 -2.48
C LYS A 70 -11.95 9.00 -1.91
N THR A 71 -13.02 8.48 -2.51
CA THR A 71 -14.38 8.65 -1.97
C THR A 71 -14.60 7.89 -0.68
N LEU A 72 -13.92 6.75 -0.46
CA LEU A 72 -14.04 5.94 0.75
C LEU A 72 -13.20 6.49 1.90
N ILE A 73 -11.96 6.85 1.61
CA ILE A 73 -11.02 7.36 2.62
C ILE A 73 -11.46 8.75 3.11
N GLN A 74 -12.31 9.44 2.33
CA GLN A 74 -12.73 10.84 2.59
C GLN A 74 -11.52 11.76 2.83
N ASP A 75 -10.38 11.36 2.25
CA ASP A 75 -9.17 12.13 2.30
C ASP A 75 -9.20 13.11 1.13
N GLU A 76 -9.80 14.24 1.35
CA GLU A 76 -9.77 15.35 0.39
C GLU A 76 -8.36 15.97 0.32
N GLY A 77 -7.41 15.38 1.02
CA GLY A 77 -6.08 15.93 1.16
C GLY A 77 -6.03 17.13 2.11
N GLU A 78 -7.12 17.37 2.85
CA GLU A 78 -7.30 18.59 3.67
C GLU A 78 -6.20 18.78 4.71
N THR A 79 -5.68 17.71 5.31
CA THR A 79 -4.57 17.83 6.27
C THR A 79 -3.25 18.24 5.62
N ARG A 80 -3.12 18.07 4.31
CA ARG A 80 -1.90 18.42 3.56
C ARG A 80 -2.17 19.41 2.41
N GLU A 81 -3.34 19.35 1.74
CA GLU A 81 -3.71 20.37 0.76
C GLU A 81 -4.07 21.71 1.40
N GLY A 82 -4.62 21.72 2.61
CA GLY A 82 -4.78 22.95 3.41
C GLY A 82 -3.44 23.56 3.76
N ALA A 83 -2.51 22.77 4.29
CA ALA A 83 -1.14 23.18 4.54
C ALA A 83 -0.37 23.50 3.24
N LEU A 84 -0.62 22.77 2.15
CA LEU A 84 -0.06 23.03 0.82
C LEU A 84 -0.65 24.28 0.17
N SER A 85 -1.92 24.63 0.38
CA SER A 85 -2.49 25.86 -0.16
C SER A 85 -1.92 27.11 0.53
N GLU A 86 -1.70 27.05 1.84
CA GLU A 86 -1.02 28.12 2.56
C GLU A 86 0.49 28.14 2.29
N ALA A 87 1.16 27.00 2.20
CA ALA A 87 2.56 26.91 1.84
C ALA A 87 2.81 27.28 0.36
N LYS A 88 1.90 26.91 -0.57
CA LYS A 88 1.98 27.37 -1.97
C LYS A 88 1.84 28.88 -2.12
N LEU A 89 1.13 29.53 -1.19
CA LEU A 89 1.03 30.99 -1.21
C LEU A 89 2.30 31.66 -0.65
N MET A 90 3.10 30.98 0.14
CA MET A 90 4.27 31.53 0.83
C MET A 90 5.64 31.08 0.30
N THR A 91 5.70 29.96 -0.43
CA THR A 91 6.97 29.50 -0.99
C THR A 91 6.75 28.71 -2.29
N ASP A 92 7.47 29.06 -3.35
CA ASP A 92 7.59 28.28 -4.59
C ASP A 92 8.35 26.94 -4.39
N ILE A 93 8.38 26.43 -3.17
CA ILE A 93 9.06 25.20 -2.81
C ILE A 93 7.99 24.15 -2.56
N ASN A 94 8.00 23.11 -3.37
CA ASN A 94 7.17 21.91 -3.21
C ASN A 94 7.55 21.15 -1.92
N ASN A 95 7.18 21.65 -0.76
CA ASN A 95 7.26 20.92 0.51
C ASN A 95 6.12 19.90 0.66
N GLY A 96 5.65 19.36 -0.47
CA GLY A 96 4.59 18.37 -0.47
C GLY A 96 5.10 17.00 -0.05
N VAL A 97 4.81 16.61 1.17
CA VAL A 97 4.95 15.20 1.59
C VAL A 97 4.03 14.34 0.72
N SER A 98 4.60 13.35 0.06
CA SER A 98 3.85 12.43 -0.82
C SER A 98 2.85 11.61 -0.02
N LEU A 99 1.60 11.57 -0.49
CA LEU A 99 0.61 10.63 0.03
C LEU A 99 0.77 9.29 -0.69
N LEU A 100 0.68 8.20 0.06
CA LEU A 100 0.66 6.86 -0.51
C LEU A 100 -0.51 6.72 -1.50
N ASP A 101 -0.26 6.14 -2.68
CA ASP A 101 -1.34 5.84 -3.62
C ASP A 101 -2.19 4.68 -3.09
N PRO A 102 -3.50 4.88 -2.86
CA PRO A 102 -4.36 3.84 -2.29
C PRO A 102 -4.50 2.61 -3.19
N VAL A 103 -4.31 2.74 -4.50
CA VAL A 103 -4.28 1.59 -5.42
C VAL A 103 -3.05 0.74 -5.15
N LEU A 104 -1.90 1.36 -4.89
CA LEU A 104 -0.68 0.63 -4.51
C LEU A 104 -0.86 -0.10 -3.18
N ALA A 105 -1.50 0.55 -2.20
CA ALA A 105 -1.85 -0.09 -0.93
C ALA A 105 -2.76 -1.32 -1.13
N GLU A 106 -3.76 -1.20 -1.99
CA GLU A 106 -4.65 -2.32 -2.34
C GLU A 106 -3.90 -3.46 -3.03
N LEU A 107 -3.06 -3.15 -4.02
CA LEU A 107 -2.24 -4.14 -4.71
C LEU A 107 -1.34 -4.90 -3.75
N ALA A 108 -0.63 -4.18 -2.86
CA ALA A 108 0.24 -4.80 -1.87
C ALA A 108 -0.53 -5.79 -0.99
N ASN A 109 -1.71 -5.40 -0.49
CA ASN A 109 -2.55 -6.28 0.30
C ASN A 109 -3.03 -7.52 -0.48
N LYS A 110 -3.49 -7.34 -1.74
CA LYS A 110 -4.06 -8.43 -2.53
C LYS A 110 -3.02 -9.39 -3.12
N TRP A 111 -1.85 -8.89 -3.50
CA TRP A 111 -0.81 -9.73 -4.11
C TRP A 111 0.07 -10.44 -3.10
N PHE A 112 0.36 -9.80 -1.98
CA PHE A 112 1.32 -10.28 -1.00
C PHE A 112 0.70 -10.64 0.35
N GLY A 113 -0.51 -10.15 0.63
CA GLY A 113 -1.27 -10.50 1.83
C GLY A 113 -2.01 -11.82 1.70
N LEU A 114 -2.48 -12.30 2.85
CA LEU A 114 -3.43 -13.40 2.94
C LEU A 114 -4.84 -12.84 3.19
N PRO A 115 -5.91 -13.61 2.91
CA PRO A 115 -7.24 -13.23 3.38
C PRO A 115 -7.25 -13.09 4.91
N THR A 116 -7.76 -11.96 5.43
CA THR A 116 -7.83 -11.67 6.87
C THR A 116 -6.48 -11.76 7.60
N CYS A 117 -5.44 -11.14 7.05
CA CYS A 117 -4.09 -11.16 7.59
C CYS A 117 -3.82 -10.00 8.57
N LYS A 118 -2.72 -10.11 9.28
CA LYS A 118 -2.13 -9.03 10.07
C LYS A 118 -1.07 -8.32 9.27
N THR A 119 -1.26 -7.03 9.05
CA THR A 119 -0.35 -6.18 8.28
C THR A 119 0.25 -5.11 9.17
N PHE A 120 1.44 -4.64 8.86
CA PHE A 120 2.07 -3.59 9.65
C PHE A 120 3.06 -2.75 8.85
N ASP A 121 3.38 -1.56 9.40
CA ASP A 121 4.33 -0.61 8.85
C ASP A 121 5.11 0.09 9.98
N PRO A 122 6.45 0.01 10.02
CA PRO A 122 7.27 0.73 11.00
C PRO A 122 7.44 2.22 10.68
N PHE A 123 7.05 2.68 9.48
CA PHE A 123 7.07 4.08 9.05
C PHE A 123 5.71 4.48 8.48
N ALA A 124 4.67 4.31 9.29
CA ALA A 124 3.30 4.24 8.81
C ALA A 124 2.74 5.54 8.20
N GLY A 125 3.30 6.69 8.54
CA GLY A 125 2.95 7.97 7.94
C GLY A 125 1.46 8.28 8.02
N ASP A 126 0.82 8.42 6.84
CA ASP A 126 -0.60 8.71 6.74
C ASP A 126 -1.52 7.49 6.96
N SER A 127 -2.83 7.71 6.90
CA SER A 127 -3.81 6.66 7.16
C SER A 127 -4.10 5.73 5.98
N VAL A 128 -3.55 5.99 4.79
CA VAL A 128 -4.00 5.32 3.55
C VAL A 128 -3.80 3.81 3.62
N PHE A 129 -2.59 3.32 3.95
CA PHE A 129 -2.35 1.88 3.98
C PHE A 129 -3.17 1.19 5.06
N GLY A 130 -3.22 1.78 6.27
CA GLY A 130 -4.00 1.23 7.37
C GLY A 130 -5.49 1.16 7.06
N TYR A 131 -6.05 2.21 6.45
CA TYR A 131 -7.44 2.25 6.05
C TYR A 131 -7.77 1.21 4.96
N VAL A 132 -6.96 1.16 3.90
CA VAL A 132 -7.14 0.17 2.81
C VAL A 132 -7.03 -1.25 3.34
N SER A 133 -6.04 -1.52 4.20
CA SER A 133 -5.84 -2.83 4.82
C SER A 133 -7.05 -3.24 5.67
N ASP A 134 -7.55 -2.34 6.51
CA ASP A 134 -8.74 -2.56 7.34
C ASP A 134 -10.01 -2.80 6.51
N TYR A 135 -10.22 -1.97 5.49
CA TYR A 135 -11.35 -2.11 4.56
C TYR A 135 -11.36 -3.48 3.85
N LEU A 136 -10.19 -4.03 3.56
CA LEU A 136 -10.03 -5.36 2.95
C LEU A 136 -10.19 -6.51 3.97
N GLY A 137 -10.51 -6.21 5.23
CA GLY A 137 -10.76 -7.20 6.28
C GLY A 137 -9.49 -7.66 7.01
N ASN A 138 -8.37 -6.98 6.81
CA ASN A 138 -7.11 -7.22 7.52
C ASN A 138 -7.09 -6.47 8.86
N THR A 139 -6.10 -6.76 9.70
CA THR A 139 -5.83 -5.98 10.91
C THR A 139 -4.47 -5.31 10.76
N PHE A 140 -4.44 -3.99 10.82
CA PHE A 140 -3.24 -3.21 10.63
C PHE A 140 -2.67 -2.67 11.95
N THR A 141 -1.35 -2.64 12.05
CA THR A 141 -0.62 -1.92 13.11
C THR A 141 0.44 -1.04 12.49
N GLY A 142 0.31 0.27 12.61
CA GLY A 142 1.30 1.25 12.15
C GLY A 142 2.09 1.84 13.31
N VAL A 143 3.40 2.10 13.11
CA VAL A 143 4.20 2.93 14.00
C VAL A 143 4.47 4.25 13.28
N GLU A 144 4.06 5.34 13.89
CA GLU A 144 4.20 6.71 13.36
C GLU A 144 4.88 7.58 14.40
N LEU A 145 5.90 8.32 13.98
CA LEU A 145 6.72 9.11 14.86
C LEU A 145 5.98 10.33 15.47
N ARG A 146 5.05 10.91 14.72
CA ARG A 146 4.35 12.16 15.08
C ARG A 146 3.02 11.83 15.78
N GLN A 147 2.84 12.38 16.99
CA GLN A 147 1.62 12.19 17.79
C GLN A 147 0.37 12.70 17.05
N GLU A 148 0.45 13.86 16.46
CA GLU A 148 -0.69 14.48 15.74
C GLU A 148 -1.18 13.60 14.59
N GLN A 149 -0.24 13.06 13.80
CA GLN A 149 -0.58 12.14 12.71
C GLN A 149 -1.17 10.83 13.23
N THR A 150 -0.61 10.29 14.31
CA THR A 150 -1.12 9.09 14.97
C THR A 150 -2.57 9.27 15.44
N ASP A 151 -2.88 10.43 16.06
CA ASP A 151 -4.22 10.72 16.54
C ASP A 151 -5.23 10.84 15.39
N LEU A 152 -4.89 11.52 14.31
CA LEU A 152 -5.69 11.64 13.10
C LEU A 152 -5.96 10.27 12.46
N ASN A 153 -4.93 9.45 12.34
CA ASN A 153 -5.06 8.11 11.76
C ASN A 153 -5.98 7.20 12.59
N ASN A 154 -5.84 7.24 13.91
CA ASN A 154 -6.68 6.46 14.82
C ASN A 154 -8.14 6.95 14.85
N GLU A 155 -8.39 8.25 14.70
CA GLU A 155 -9.77 8.75 14.59
C GLU A 155 -10.45 8.22 13.30
N ARG A 156 -9.72 8.12 12.19
CA ARG A 156 -10.22 7.53 10.93
C ARG A 156 -10.48 6.03 11.03
N LEU A 157 -9.73 5.31 11.87
CA LEU A 157 -9.91 3.88 12.12
C LEU A 157 -10.80 3.58 13.33
N LYS A 158 -11.54 4.57 13.83
CA LYS A 158 -12.37 4.43 15.01
C LYS A 158 -13.39 3.29 14.89
N GLY A 159 -13.35 2.38 15.85
CA GLY A 159 -14.21 1.19 15.85
C GLY A 159 -13.60 -0.03 15.16
N SER A 160 -12.46 0.12 14.52
CA SER A 160 -11.67 -0.97 13.95
C SER A 160 -10.75 -1.63 14.98
N LYS A 161 -10.18 -2.79 14.62
CA LYS A 161 -9.07 -3.43 15.34
C LYS A 161 -7.71 -2.91 14.88
N SER A 162 -7.66 -2.23 13.75
CA SER A 162 -6.46 -1.59 13.23
C SER A 162 -6.12 -0.34 14.05
N LYS A 163 -4.83 -0.05 14.18
CA LYS A 163 -4.36 1.05 15.02
C LYS A 163 -3.03 1.61 14.57
N TYR A 164 -2.78 2.84 14.96
CA TYR A 164 -1.49 3.49 14.91
C TYR A 164 -0.94 3.71 16.33
N ILE A 165 0.37 3.58 16.47
CA ILE A 165 1.12 3.74 17.73
C ILE A 165 2.10 4.87 17.53
N CYS A 166 2.09 5.88 18.41
CA CYS A 166 3.07 6.96 18.37
C CYS A 166 4.37 6.47 19.01
N ASP A 167 5.34 6.17 18.17
CA ASP A 167 6.70 5.81 18.60
C ASP A 167 7.68 5.89 17.41
N ASP A 168 8.94 5.74 17.69
CA ASP A 168 10.00 5.54 16.69
C ASP A 168 9.88 4.13 16.07
N GLY A 169 9.91 4.05 14.74
CA GLY A 169 9.87 2.77 14.01
C GLY A 169 10.97 1.79 14.41
N GLN A 170 12.10 2.30 14.92
CA GLN A 170 13.17 1.47 15.47
C GLN A 170 12.72 0.65 16.70
N ASN A 171 11.65 1.07 17.39
CA ASN A 171 11.08 0.40 18.55
C ASN A 171 9.96 -0.59 18.20
N VAL A 172 9.79 -0.96 16.95
CA VAL A 172 8.67 -1.80 16.46
C VAL A 172 8.49 -3.09 17.28
N LEU A 173 9.57 -3.72 17.73
CA LEU A 173 9.54 -4.93 18.58
C LEU A 173 8.99 -4.70 19.99
N SER A 174 8.88 -3.47 20.46
CA SER A 174 8.21 -3.14 21.71
C SER A 174 6.69 -3.17 21.60
N HIS A 175 6.16 -3.16 20.38
CA HIS A 175 4.74 -3.03 20.07
C HIS A 175 4.16 -4.25 19.34
N ILE A 176 5.00 -4.97 18.60
CA ILE A 176 4.61 -6.09 17.75
C ILE A 176 5.47 -7.29 18.11
N GLU A 177 4.82 -8.40 18.43
CA GLU A 177 5.49 -9.65 18.76
C GLU A 177 6.25 -10.23 17.57
N GLU A 178 7.38 -10.88 17.84
CA GLU A 178 8.13 -11.62 16.83
C GLU A 178 7.26 -12.73 16.20
N ASN A 179 7.46 -12.98 14.92
CA ASN A 179 6.79 -14.04 14.16
C ASN A 179 5.25 -14.00 14.26
N SER A 180 4.66 -12.79 14.24
CA SER A 180 3.22 -12.59 14.47
C SER A 180 2.48 -11.96 13.28
N GLN A 181 3.19 -11.35 12.33
CA GLN A 181 2.62 -10.59 11.24
C GLN A 181 2.69 -11.32 9.90
N ASP A 182 1.74 -11.03 9.01
CA ASP A 182 1.62 -11.73 7.72
C ASP A 182 2.12 -10.88 6.54
N LEU A 183 2.16 -9.56 6.65
CA LEU A 183 2.65 -8.66 5.61
C LEU A 183 3.28 -7.43 6.26
N LEU A 184 4.52 -7.16 5.91
CA LEU A 184 5.15 -5.85 6.07
C LEU A 184 4.96 -5.05 4.79
N PHE A 185 4.37 -3.87 4.91
CA PHE A 185 4.38 -2.87 3.85
C PHE A 185 4.97 -1.60 4.42
N SER A 186 5.87 -0.95 3.69
CA SER A 186 6.41 0.33 4.12
C SER A 186 6.83 1.21 2.95
N CYS A 187 6.53 2.49 3.07
CA CYS A 187 7.10 3.55 2.27
C CYS A 187 7.91 4.44 3.22
N PRO A 188 9.19 4.11 3.47
CA PRO A 188 10.00 4.81 4.45
C PRO A 188 10.30 6.25 3.99
N PRO A 189 10.66 7.15 4.93
CA PRO A 189 11.03 8.51 4.56
C PRO A 189 12.24 8.53 3.62
N TYR A 190 12.31 9.56 2.79
CA TYR A 190 13.44 9.80 1.90
C TYR A 190 14.51 10.66 2.59
N PHE A 191 15.77 10.41 2.26
CA PHE A 191 16.86 11.23 2.75
C PHE A 191 16.86 12.58 2.05
N ASP A 192 16.85 13.69 2.83
CA ASP A 192 17.01 15.07 2.36
C ASP A 192 16.06 15.50 1.21
N LEU A 193 14.94 14.78 1.03
CA LEU A 193 13.95 15.11 0.00
C LEU A 193 12.71 15.77 0.58
N GLU A 194 12.25 15.26 1.73
CA GLU A 194 11.05 15.73 2.41
C GLU A 194 11.35 15.88 3.91
N VAL A 195 10.88 16.95 4.53
CA VAL A 195 10.98 17.16 5.99
C VAL A 195 9.63 16.83 6.61
N TYR A 196 9.59 15.79 7.43
CA TYR A 196 8.34 15.31 8.04
C TYR A 196 8.10 15.90 9.43
N SER A 197 9.16 16.15 10.19
CA SER A 197 9.08 16.74 11.54
C SER A 197 10.40 17.40 11.96
N ASP A 198 10.39 18.11 13.11
CA ASP A 198 11.58 18.66 13.73
C ASP A 198 12.22 17.69 14.76
N LEU A 199 11.74 16.44 14.82
CA LEU A 199 12.23 15.46 15.77
C LEU A 199 13.62 14.94 15.38
N LYS A 200 14.49 14.78 16.39
CA LYS A 200 15.89 14.36 16.16
C LYS A 200 16.03 12.95 15.61
N ASN A 201 15.07 12.10 15.90
CA ASN A 201 15.01 10.71 15.44
C ASN A 201 14.19 10.55 14.15
N ASP A 202 13.74 11.64 13.54
CA ASP A 202 13.20 11.61 12.19
C ASP A 202 14.32 11.30 11.20
N ALA A 203 14.14 10.23 10.42
CA ALA A 203 15.14 9.78 9.47
C ALA A 203 15.44 10.83 8.40
N SER A 204 14.44 11.61 7.98
CA SER A 204 14.61 12.68 6.98
C SER A 204 15.47 13.86 7.47
N ASN A 205 15.59 14.04 8.78
CA ASN A 205 16.33 15.15 9.39
C ASN A 205 17.81 14.82 9.65
N GLN A 206 18.29 13.65 9.26
CA GLN A 206 19.67 13.26 9.49
C GLN A 206 20.60 14.07 8.59
N LYS A 207 21.71 14.55 9.15
CA LYS A 207 22.71 15.33 8.40
C LYS A 207 23.54 14.46 7.48
N GLU A 208 23.83 13.25 7.92
CA GLU A 208 24.68 12.31 7.21
C GLU A 208 23.82 11.15 6.69
N TYR A 209 24.02 10.80 5.42
CA TYR A 209 23.32 9.67 4.80
C TYR A 209 23.51 8.35 5.57
N LYS A 210 24.65 8.17 6.20
CA LYS A 210 24.96 7.03 7.05
C LYS A 210 24.00 6.92 8.25
N ASP A 211 23.68 8.05 8.89
CA ASP A 211 22.82 8.06 10.07
C ASP A 211 21.37 7.78 9.66
N PHE A 212 20.94 8.31 8.52
CA PHE A 212 19.67 7.94 7.89
C PHE A 212 19.57 6.43 7.65
N LEU A 213 20.57 5.83 6.99
CA LEU A 213 20.59 4.39 6.73
C LEU A 213 20.59 3.57 8.02
N GLN A 214 21.24 4.04 9.08
CA GLN A 214 21.24 3.34 10.36
C GLN A 214 19.84 3.28 10.99
N ILE A 215 19.04 4.35 10.87
CA ILE A 215 17.66 4.36 11.36
C ILE A 215 16.82 3.35 10.57
N LEU A 216 16.95 3.33 9.25
CA LEU A 216 16.23 2.36 8.40
C LEU A 216 16.64 0.92 8.73
N ASP A 217 17.96 0.67 8.86
CA ASP A 217 18.48 -0.66 9.20
C ASP A 217 17.94 -1.16 10.54
N ASN A 218 17.96 -0.32 11.57
CA ASN A 218 17.42 -0.66 12.88
C ASN A 218 15.93 -1.00 12.82
N ALA A 219 15.14 -0.15 12.15
CA ALA A 219 13.69 -0.32 12.06
C ALA A 219 13.34 -1.59 11.25
N PHE A 220 13.93 -1.79 10.07
CA PHE A 220 13.64 -2.95 9.25
C PHE A 220 14.22 -4.25 9.82
N SER A 221 15.37 -4.20 10.50
CA SER A 221 15.89 -5.37 11.22
C SER A 221 14.94 -5.84 12.34
N GLY A 222 14.29 -4.90 13.03
CA GLY A 222 13.22 -5.22 13.98
C GLY A 222 11.95 -5.70 13.28
N ALA A 223 11.53 -5.02 12.22
CA ALA A 223 10.31 -5.35 11.48
C ALA A 223 10.35 -6.75 10.85
N ILE A 224 11.48 -7.15 10.27
CA ILE A 224 11.63 -8.49 9.67
C ILE A 224 11.42 -9.60 10.75
N LYS A 225 11.80 -9.37 11.98
CA LYS A 225 11.55 -10.34 13.06
C LYS A 225 10.07 -10.46 13.41
N CYS A 226 9.28 -9.43 13.19
CA CYS A 226 7.82 -9.47 13.39
C CYS A 226 7.12 -10.34 12.34
N LEU A 227 7.70 -10.50 11.13
CA LEU A 227 7.12 -11.32 10.07
C LEU A 227 7.18 -12.81 10.42
N LYS A 228 6.12 -13.53 10.09
CA LYS A 228 6.11 -14.98 10.08
C LYS A 228 6.97 -15.52 8.93
N ASP A 229 7.41 -16.76 9.05
CA ASP A 229 8.11 -17.46 7.97
C ASP A 229 7.25 -17.51 6.70
N ASN A 230 7.90 -17.40 5.54
CA ASN A 230 7.25 -17.41 4.22
C ASN A 230 6.19 -16.30 4.05
N ARG A 231 6.49 -15.11 4.50
CA ARG A 231 5.68 -13.88 4.30
C ARG A 231 6.50 -12.82 3.59
N PHE A 232 5.81 -11.80 3.11
CA PHE A 232 6.41 -10.77 2.28
C PHE A 232 6.67 -9.48 3.06
N ALA A 233 7.80 -8.85 2.74
CA ALA A 233 8.07 -7.45 3.02
C ALA A 233 8.03 -6.69 1.68
N VAL A 234 7.16 -5.71 1.58
CA VAL A 234 7.00 -4.83 0.42
C VAL A 234 7.47 -3.44 0.82
N ILE A 235 8.54 -2.99 0.21
CA ILE A 235 9.14 -1.67 0.45
C ILE A 235 9.05 -0.88 -0.85
N THR A 236 8.54 0.35 -0.80
CA THR A 236 8.33 1.21 -1.98
C THR A 236 9.19 2.47 -1.93
#